data_4ad0187a84bcfe6734796fe6b5eb5323
#
_entry.id   4ad0187a84bcfe6734796fe6b5eb5323
#
_cell.length_a   1.000
_cell.length_b   1.000
_cell.length_c   1.000
_cell.angle_alpha   90.00
_cell.angle_beta   90.00
_cell.angle_gamma   90.00
#
_symmetry.space_group_name_H-M   'P 1'
#
loop_
_entity.id
_entity.type
_entity.pdbx_description
1 polymer ?
#
loop_
_entity_poly.entity_id
_entity_poly.type
_entity_poly.pdbx_seq_one_letter_code
_entity_poly.pdbx_strand_id
1 'polypeptide(L)'
;VITSETGTRTIMLTRMLTVRVFPFLGEMQGVDGLLSGDMNFYSPYYRQCSLETFTKDRYVAKRMPVAVRDVKNAFRFYLAKINRDRPFILAGFSQGAMIMLELLQEMDVDTYRRMVAAYAIGVSIPEETVTRCPRIVAAQGAADQGVTVCYNSVRDASCALWDKSAVVINPVNWRTDTTSALLVTEPTPRLPVKEQQKDTMVVHLDVESGLLFVDGYSATDYVLPLIGREGNYHSREIWLYRDALRENMALRAAEFLRGR
;
A
#
# COMPACT_ATOMS: atom_id res chain seq x y z
N VAL A 1 6.42 -1.43 7.40
CA VAL A 1 6.51 -2.84 7.83
C VAL A 1 5.72 -3.01 9.12
N ILE A 2 4.80 -3.95 9.15
CA ILE A 2 3.90 -4.21 10.28
C ILE A 2 4.22 -5.62 10.82
N THR A 3 4.42 -5.76 12.14
CA THR A 3 4.71 -7.06 12.76
C THR A 3 3.85 -7.29 14.00
N SER A 4 3.48 -8.55 14.29
CA SER A 4 2.66 -8.89 15.45
C SER A 4 3.50 -9.07 16.71
N GLU A 5 3.21 -8.34 17.78
CA GLU A 5 3.43 -8.68 19.20
C GLU A 5 2.76 -7.66 20.12
N THR A 6 2.26 -8.12 21.24
CA THR A 6 1.68 -7.31 22.32
C THR A 6 2.78 -6.54 23.06
N GLY A 7 2.73 -5.24 23.03
CA GLY A 7 3.50 -4.37 23.92
C GLY A 7 4.60 -3.54 23.24
N THR A 8 4.46 -2.25 23.36
CA THR A 8 5.38 -1.17 23.02
C THR A 8 5.43 -0.77 21.54
N ARG A 9 4.68 0.26 21.21
CA ARG A 9 4.73 0.97 19.91
C ARG A 9 6.05 1.73 19.80
N THR A 10 6.94 1.29 18.94
CA THR A 10 8.21 2.00 18.66
C THR A 10 8.20 2.49 17.22
N ILE A 11 8.11 3.80 17.04
CA ILE A 11 8.36 4.45 15.76
C ILE A 11 9.87 4.61 15.61
N MET A 12 10.44 4.00 14.58
CA MET A 12 11.87 4.08 14.34
C MET A 12 12.22 5.37 13.60
N LEU A 13 12.79 6.32 14.36
CA LEU A 13 13.37 7.55 13.85
C LEU A 13 14.82 7.32 13.43
N THR A 14 15.09 7.17 12.13
CA THR A 14 16.46 7.31 11.62
C THR A 14 16.73 8.79 11.37
N ARG A 15 17.71 9.35 12.09
CA ARG A 15 18.11 10.77 12.00
C ARG A 15 18.40 11.18 10.57
N MET A 16 17.57 12.05 9.97
CA MET A 16 17.98 12.93 8.88
C MET A 16 17.19 14.24 8.87
N LEU A 17 17.96 15.31 8.96
CA LEU A 17 17.71 16.72 8.55
C LEU A 17 16.28 17.28 8.46
N THR A 18 16.02 18.04 9.37
CA THR A 18 15.20 19.08 9.96
C THR A 18 14.39 20.01 9.05
N VAL A 19 13.68 19.68 8.00
CA VAL A 19 12.83 20.73 7.36
C VAL A 19 11.40 20.34 6.97
N ARG A 20 11.04 19.06 6.87
CA ARG A 20 9.66 18.65 6.54
C ARG A 20 9.19 17.35 7.23
N VAL A 21 9.56 17.15 8.46
CA VAL A 21 9.28 15.91 9.21
C VAL A 21 7.87 15.89 9.79
N PHE A 22 7.33 17.03 10.19
CA PHE A 22 6.05 17.11 10.92
C PHE A 22 4.81 16.62 10.12
N PRO A 23 4.60 17.00 8.86
CA PRO A 23 3.46 16.48 8.10
C PRO A 23 3.52 14.97 7.92
N PHE A 24 4.70 14.43 7.61
CA PHE A 24 4.92 13.00 7.45
C PHE A 24 4.65 12.21 8.74
N LEU A 25 5.05 12.73 9.90
CA LEU A 25 4.76 12.10 11.19
C LEU A 25 3.27 11.97 11.43
N GLY A 26 2.50 13.03 11.18
CA GLY A 26 1.04 13.03 11.35
C GLY A 26 0.36 12.00 10.44
N GLU A 27 0.78 11.92 9.19
CA GLU A 27 0.28 10.93 8.24
C GLU A 27 0.62 9.49 8.68
N MET A 28 1.87 9.23 9.08
CA MET A 28 2.27 7.90 9.53
C MET A 28 1.60 7.49 10.84
N GLN A 29 1.35 8.41 11.76
CA GLN A 29 0.55 8.14 12.96
C GLN A 29 -0.91 7.84 12.61
N GLY A 30 -1.47 8.53 11.62
CA GLY A 30 -2.80 8.23 11.07
C GLY A 30 -2.86 6.83 10.49
N VAL A 31 -1.91 6.46 9.64
CA VAL A 31 -1.81 5.13 9.03
C VAL A 31 -1.61 4.04 10.10
N ASP A 32 -0.72 4.25 11.08
CA ASP A 32 -0.55 3.35 12.23
C ASP A 32 -1.87 3.13 12.95
N GLY A 33 -2.54 4.22 13.33
CA GLY A 33 -3.81 4.13 14.03
C GLY A 33 -4.95 3.47 13.25
N LEU A 34 -4.88 3.47 11.92
CA LEU A 34 -5.91 2.89 11.06
C LEU A 34 -5.64 1.44 10.67
N LEU A 35 -4.40 1.07 10.43
CA LEU A 35 -4.05 -0.20 9.82
C LEU A 35 -3.36 -1.19 10.76
N SER A 36 -2.57 -0.73 11.74
CA SER A 36 -1.72 -1.66 12.50
C SER A 36 -2.49 -2.53 13.49
N GLY A 37 -3.63 -2.08 14.02
CA GLY A 37 -4.37 -2.85 15.02
C GLY A 37 -3.48 -3.24 16.21
N ASP A 38 -3.34 -4.56 16.43
CA ASP A 38 -2.44 -5.13 17.47
C ASP A 38 -1.02 -5.42 16.96
N MET A 39 -0.70 -5.00 15.73
CA MET A 39 0.62 -5.19 15.13
C MET A 39 1.55 -4.02 15.41
N ASN A 40 2.86 -4.28 15.51
CA ASN A 40 3.84 -3.21 15.61
C ASN A 40 4.04 -2.53 14.26
N PHE A 41 3.95 -1.22 14.23
CA PHE A 41 4.13 -0.41 13.04
C PHE A 41 5.53 0.19 12.97
N TYR A 42 6.17 0.07 11.80
CA TYR A 42 7.50 0.63 11.53
C TYR A 42 7.47 1.36 10.19
N SER A 43 7.82 2.62 10.18
CA SER A 43 7.96 3.43 8.97
C SER A 43 9.31 4.13 8.94
N PRO A 44 10.12 3.94 7.88
CA PRO A 44 11.39 4.64 7.76
C PRO A 44 11.19 6.07 7.30
N TYR A 45 12.01 6.98 7.80
CA TYR A 45 12.25 8.25 7.14
C TYR A 45 13.23 8.03 5.98
N TYR A 46 12.87 8.53 4.81
CA TYR A 46 13.72 8.45 3.62
C TYR A 46 13.57 9.71 2.77
N ARG A 47 14.48 9.94 1.87
CA ARG A 47 14.43 11.07 0.92
C ARG A 47 13.40 10.80 -0.15
N GLN A 48 12.18 11.25 0.11
CA GLN A 48 11.06 11.11 -0.82
C GLN A 48 11.27 11.98 -2.06
N CYS A 49 10.81 11.47 -3.20
CA CYS A 49 10.70 12.25 -4.41
C CYS A 49 9.47 13.17 -4.35
N SER A 50 9.58 14.36 -4.90
CA SER A 50 8.44 15.25 -5.09
C SER A 50 7.53 14.74 -6.21
N LEU A 51 6.26 15.17 -6.24
CA LEU A 51 5.32 14.82 -7.32
C LEU A 51 5.82 15.21 -8.71
N GLU A 52 6.58 16.32 -8.83
CA GLU A 52 7.22 16.71 -10.08
C GLU A 52 8.11 15.60 -10.65
N THR A 53 8.67 14.73 -9.82
CA THR A 53 9.50 13.62 -10.27
C THR A 53 8.75 12.72 -11.25
N PHE A 54 7.47 12.49 -11.02
CA PHE A 54 6.62 11.59 -11.80
C PHE A 54 6.04 12.21 -13.08
N THR A 55 6.40 13.46 -13.37
CA THR A 55 6.00 14.12 -14.63
C THR A 55 6.89 13.76 -15.82
N LYS A 56 8.08 13.18 -15.59
CA LYS A 56 9.05 12.83 -16.65
C LYS A 56 9.91 11.65 -16.22
N ASP A 57 10.04 10.65 -17.07
CA ASP A 57 10.84 9.44 -16.81
C ASP A 57 12.30 9.73 -16.43
N ARG A 58 12.90 10.74 -17.06
CA ARG A 58 14.28 11.18 -16.73
C ARG A 58 14.42 11.65 -15.28
N TYR A 59 13.38 12.19 -14.68
CA TYR A 59 13.39 12.61 -13.28
C TYR A 59 13.23 11.40 -12.36
N VAL A 60 12.37 10.44 -12.73
CA VAL A 60 12.24 9.16 -12.02
C VAL A 60 13.58 8.45 -12.01
N ALA A 61 14.19 8.23 -13.18
CA ALA A 61 15.48 7.56 -13.32
C ALA A 61 16.60 8.21 -12.49
N LYS A 62 16.57 9.54 -12.34
CA LYS A 62 17.59 10.30 -11.58
C LYS A 62 17.35 10.29 -10.06
N ARG A 63 16.09 10.37 -9.61
CA ARG A 63 15.75 10.67 -8.20
C ARG A 63 15.35 9.41 -7.42
N MET A 64 14.60 8.48 -8.04
CA MET A 64 14.13 7.25 -7.38
C MET A 64 15.25 6.39 -6.79
N PRO A 65 16.43 6.21 -7.43
CA PRO A 65 17.50 5.41 -6.85
C PRO A 65 17.96 5.85 -5.46
N VAL A 66 17.82 7.13 -5.14
CA VAL A 66 18.16 7.66 -3.80
C VAL A 66 17.14 7.19 -2.77
N ALA A 67 15.84 7.32 -3.08
CA ALA A 67 14.75 6.87 -2.21
C ALA A 67 14.79 5.35 -2.00
N VAL A 68 14.97 4.60 -3.08
CA VAL A 68 15.13 3.14 -3.06
C VAL A 68 16.27 2.71 -2.13
N ARG A 69 17.45 3.31 -2.28
CA ARG A 69 18.62 3.01 -1.45
C ARG A 69 18.36 3.29 0.04
N ASP A 70 17.71 4.40 0.35
CA ASP A 70 17.41 4.77 1.74
C ASP A 70 16.48 3.74 2.38
N VAL A 71 15.42 3.34 1.68
CA VAL A 71 14.45 2.35 2.20
C VAL A 71 15.06 0.96 2.26
N LYS A 72 15.88 0.54 1.26
CA LYS A 72 16.63 -0.72 1.32
C LYS A 72 17.55 -0.79 2.54
N ASN A 73 18.24 0.29 2.86
CA ASN A 73 19.10 0.36 4.05
C ASN A 73 18.28 0.29 5.35
N ALA A 74 17.16 1.00 5.41
CA ALA A 74 16.26 0.96 6.56
C ALA A 74 15.66 -0.45 6.76
N PHE A 75 15.27 -1.12 5.67
CA PHE A 75 14.74 -2.48 5.73
C PHE A 75 15.79 -3.51 6.20
N ARG A 76 17.04 -3.41 5.68
CA ARG A 76 18.15 -4.24 6.17
C ARG A 76 18.40 -4.02 7.68
N PHE A 77 18.37 -2.77 8.12
CA PHE A 77 18.51 -2.46 9.55
C PHE A 77 17.37 -3.04 10.37
N TYR A 78 16.12 -2.91 9.87
CA TYR A 78 14.95 -3.48 10.51
C TYR A 78 15.10 -5.01 10.69
N LEU A 79 15.47 -5.73 9.64
CA LEU A 79 15.68 -7.16 9.70
C LEU A 79 16.78 -7.55 10.69
N ALA A 80 17.92 -6.85 10.66
CA ALA A 80 19.09 -7.19 11.46
C ALA A 80 18.97 -6.82 12.94
N LYS A 81 18.20 -5.78 13.30
CA LYS A 81 18.21 -5.20 14.64
C LYS A 81 16.85 -5.22 15.35
N ILE A 82 15.75 -5.26 14.60
CA ILE A 82 14.41 -5.06 15.15
C ILE A 82 13.52 -6.27 14.97
N ASN A 83 13.51 -6.87 13.78
CA ASN A 83 12.55 -7.91 13.40
C ASN A 83 12.68 -9.19 14.24
N ARG A 84 13.89 -9.61 14.60
CA ARG A 84 14.14 -10.83 15.40
C ARG A 84 13.45 -12.07 14.80
N ASP A 85 13.56 -12.21 13.50
CA ASP A 85 12.97 -13.30 12.70
C ASP A 85 11.44 -13.49 12.78
N ARG A 86 10.73 -12.46 13.24
CA ARG A 86 9.26 -12.46 13.29
C ARG A 86 8.65 -12.37 11.90
N PRO A 87 7.43 -12.87 11.70
CA PRO A 87 6.64 -12.57 10.51
C PRO A 87 6.41 -11.06 10.35
N PHE A 88 6.28 -10.61 9.12
CA PHE A 88 6.03 -9.21 8.83
C PHE A 88 5.14 -9.03 7.59
N ILE A 89 4.43 -7.91 7.56
CA ILE A 89 3.71 -7.41 6.39
C ILE A 89 4.50 -6.22 5.83
N LEU A 90 4.69 -6.19 4.53
CA LEU A 90 5.15 -5.00 3.82
C LEU A 90 3.93 -4.21 3.33
N ALA A 91 3.95 -2.89 3.50
CA ALA A 91 2.93 -2.02 2.93
C ALA A 91 3.59 -0.78 2.33
N GLY A 92 3.21 -0.47 1.11
CA GLY A 92 3.66 0.71 0.40
C GLY A 92 2.50 1.34 -0.38
N PHE A 93 2.48 2.66 -0.42
CA PHE A 93 1.52 3.43 -1.18
C PHE A 93 2.24 4.30 -2.20
N SER A 94 1.77 4.28 -3.45
CA SER A 94 2.32 5.12 -4.53
C SER A 94 3.84 4.93 -4.66
N GLN A 95 4.64 5.95 -4.48
CA GLN A 95 6.11 5.88 -4.46
C GLN A 95 6.62 4.79 -3.48
N GLY A 96 5.99 4.66 -2.32
CA GLY A 96 6.34 3.62 -1.35
C GLY A 96 6.08 2.21 -1.86
N ALA A 97 5.04 2.01 -2.66
CA ALA A 97 4.76 0.75 -3.32
C ALA A 97 5.79 0.43 -4.41
N MET A 98 6.17 1.41 -5.24
CA MET A 98 7.25 1.25 -6.22
C MET A 98 8.56 0.79 -5.56
N ILE A 99 8.93 1.42 -4.44
CA ILE A 99 10.14 1.05 -3.69
C ILE A 99 10.01 -0.34 -3.06
N MET A 100 8.84 -0.69 -2.56
CA MET A 100 8.56 -2.01 -2.00
C MET A 100 8.71 -3.13 -3.03
N LEU A 101 8.30 -2.93 -4.28
CA LEU A 101 8.52 -3.87 -5.36
C LEU A 101 10.02 -4.12 -5.62
N GLU A 102 10.85 -3.08 -5.49
CA GLU A 102 12.31 -3.22 -5.54
C GLU A 102 12.87 -4.02 -4.35
N LEU A 103 12.26 -3.92 -3.17
CA LEU A 103 12.62 -4.77 -2.02
C LEU A 103 12.31 -6.25 -2.30
N LEU A 104 11.14 -6.54 -2.88
CA LEU A 104 10.74 -7.91 -3.22
C LEU A 104 11.69 -8.56 -4.23
N GLN A 105 12.18 -7.79 -5.22
CA GLN A 105 13.12 -8.30 -6.21
C GLN A 105 14.45 -8.76 -5.61
N GLU A 106 14.94 -8.05 -4.58
CA GLU A 106 16.22 -8.35 -3.93
C GLU A 106 16.11 -9.19 -2.67
N MET A 107 14.89 -9.48 -2.21
CA MET A 107 14.66 -10.21 -0.97
C MET A 107 15.19 -11.64 -1.07
N ASP A 108 15.96 -12.09 -0.08
CA ASP A 108 16.39 -13.49 0.01
C ASP A 108 15.21 -14.42 0.37
N VAL A 109 15.40 -15.72 0.15
CA VAL A 109 14.36 -16.72 0.34
C VAL A 109 13.90 -16.83 1.81
N ASP A 110 14.82 -16.72 2.75
CA ASP A 110 14.50 -16.91 4.17
C ASP A 110 13.75 -15.68 4.72
N THR A 111 14.11 -14.50 4.26
CA THR A 111 13.35 -13.28 4.55
C THR A 111 11.95 -13.34 3.92
N TYR A 112 11.84 -13.77 2.65
CA TYR A 112 10.56 -13.91 1.97
C TYR A 112 9.61 -14.90 2.67
N ARG A 113 10.13 -16.02 3.15
CA ARG A 113 9.34 -17.01 3.90
C ARG A 113 8.71 -16.48 5.18
N ARG A 114 9.20 -15.37 5.71
CA ARG A 114 8.64 -14.67 6.88
C ARG A 114 7.65 -13.57 6.52
N MET A 115 7.56 -13.20 5.23
CA MET A 115 6.62 -12.22 4.77
C MET A 115 5.21 -12.81 4.69
N VAL A 116 4.29 -12.25 5.47
CA VAL A 116 2.87 -12.63 5.47
C VAL A 116 2.22 -12.20 4.15
N ALA A 117 2.39 -10.93 3.78
CA ALA A 117 1.91 -10.36 2.52
C ALA A 117 2.62 -9.03 2.22
N ALA A 118 2.56 -8.59 0.96
CA ALA A 118 2.97 -7.27 0.50
C ALA A 118 1.75 -6.52 -0.06
N TYR A 119 1.49 -5.31 0.45
CA TYR A 119 0.40 -4.43 0.00
C TYR A 119 1.00 -3.30 -0.84
N ALA A 120 0.95 -3.45 -2.17
CA ALA A 120 1.43 -2.49 -3.16
C ALA A 120 0.26 -1.63 -3.64
N ILE A 121 -0.12 -0.61 -2.88
CA ILE A 121 -1.32 0.17 -3.13
C ILE A 121 -1.00 1.35 -4.06
N GLY A 122 -1.84 1.56 -5.08
CA GLY A 122 -1.75 2.73 -5.94
C GLY A 122 -0.56 2.69 -6.91
N VAL A 123 -0.24 1.52 -7.43
CA VAL A 123 0.73 1.31 -8.50
C VAL A 123 0.21 0.29 -9.51
N SER A 124 0.77 0.29 -10.71
CA SER A 124 0.61 -0.84 -11.63
C SER A 124 1.81 -1.78 -11.52
N ILE A 125 1.53 -3.07 -11.58
CA ILE A 125 2.54 -4.15 -11.64
C ILE A 125 2.39 -4.83 -12.99
N PRO A 126 3.21 -4.48 -14.00
CA PRO A 126 3.14 -5.10 -15.32
C PRO A 126 3.49 -6.59 -15.30
N GLU A 127 2.96 -7.34 -16.27
CA GLU A 127 3.21 -8.78 -16.43
C GLU A 127 4.71 -9.12 -16.48
N GLU A 128 5.49 -8.29 -17.15
CA GLU A 128 6.94 -8.45 -17.22
C GLU A 128 7.64 -8.38 -15.86
N THR A 129 7.09 -7.56 -14.93
CA THR A 129 7.59 -7.44 -13.56
C THR A 129 7.29 -8.70 -12.76
N VAL A 130 6.09 -9.25 -12.91
CA VAL A 130 5.70 -10.54 -12.29
C VAL A 130 6.60 -11.66 -12.81
N THR A 131 6.78 -11.73 -14.13
CA THR A 131 7.64 -12.76 -14.76
C THR A 131 9.08 -12.69 -14.27
N ARG A 132 9.63 -11.48 -14.10
CA ARG A 132 11.02 -11.30 -13.63
C ARG A 132 11.21 -11.55 -12.14
N CYS A 133 10.17 -11.37 -11.34
CA CYS A 133 10.26 -11.47 -9.89
C CYS A 133 9.32 -12.55 -9.33
N PRO A 134 9.79 -13.78 -9.11
CA PRO A 134 8.97 -14.88 -8.56
C PRO A 134 8.40 -14.62 -7.14
N ARG A 135 8.85 -13.54 -6.47
CA ARG A 135 8.33 -13.13 -5.16
C ARG A 135 7.13 -12.19 -5.25
N ILE A 136 6.79 -11.74 -6.46
CA ILE A 136 5.54 -11.01 -6.71
C ILE A 136 4.49 -12.02 -7.13
N VAL A 137 3.80 -12.58 -6.15
CA VAL A 137 2.73 -13.56 -6.33
C VAL A 137 1.40 -12.87 -6.11
N ALA A 138 0.54 -12.83 -7.14
CA ALA A 138 -0.76 -12.17 -7.02
C ALA A 138 -1.65 -12.84 -5.98
N ALA A 139 -2.25 -12.06 -5.07
CA ALA A 139 -3.28 -12.54 -4.16
C ALA A 139 -4.53 -12.96 -4.96
N GLN A 140 -5.11 -14.12 -4.63
CA GLN A 140 -6.32 -14.68 -5.23
C GLN A 140 -7.51 -14.70 -4.26
N GLY A 141 -7.24 -14.51 -2.97
CA GLY A 141 -8.26 -14.53 -1.91
C GLY A 141 -7.83 -13.78 -0.65
N ALA A 142 -8.73 -13.74 0.32
CA ALA A 142 -8.53 -12.99 1.56
C ALA A 142 -7.44 -13.56 2.48
N ALA A 143 -7.20 -14.87 2.44
CA ALA A 143 -6.35 -15.57 3.41
C ALA A 143 -4.99 -16.02 2.86
N ASP A 144 -4.69 -15.74 1.58
CA ASP A 144 -3.44 -16.15 0.95
C ASP A 144 -2.23 -15.53 1.64
N GLN A 145 -1.11 -16.25 1.66
CA GLN A 145 0.11 -15.84 2.34
C GLN A 145 1.28 -15.81 1.37
N GLY A 146 2.28 -14.97 1.65
CA GLY A 146 3.41 -14.75 0.76
C GLY A 146 3.01 -14.05 -0.55
N VAL A 147 1.90 -13.34 -0.59
CA VAL A 147 1.30 -12.75 -1.79
C VAL A 147 1.45 -11.24 -1.83
N THR A 148 1.22 -10.69 -3.02
CA THR A 148 1.14 -9.25 -3.28
C THR A 148 -0.31 -8.85 -3.54
N VAL A 149 -0.80 -7.91 -2.75
CA VAL A 149 -2.08 -7.21 -2.90
C VAL A 149 -1.82 -5.92 -3.66
N CYS A 150 -2.54 -5.67 -4.73
CA CYS A 150 -2.43 -4.45 -5.52
C CYS A 150 -3.81 -4.04 -6.06
N TYR A 151 -4.07 -2.76 -6.12
CA TYR A 151 -5.25 -2.18 -6.75
C TYR A 151 -5.05 -0.70 -7.05
N ASN A 152 -5.81 -0.18 -8.00
CA ASN A 152 -5.93 1.23 -8.34
C ASN A 152 -7.40 1.57 -8.54
N SER A 153 -7.89 2.62 -7.90
CA SER A 153 -9.31 2.98 -7.85
C SER A 153 -9.59 4.20 -8.73
N VAL A 154 -10.59 4.06 -9.58
CA VAL A 154 -11.01 5.09 -10.54
C VAL A 154 -12.54 5.12 -10.68
N ARG A 155 -13.08 6.20 -11.24
CA ARG A 155 -14.47 6.26 -11.67
C ARG A 155 -14.72 5.41 -12.93
N ASP A 156 -13.78 5.48 -13.88
CA ASP A 156 -13.79 4.75 -15.14
C ASP A 156 -12.35 4.64 -15.70
N ALA A 157 -12.14 3.81 -16.71
CA ALA A 157 -10.83 3.55 -17.27
C ALA A 157 -10.10 4.79 -17.81
N SER A 158 -10.84 5.82 -18.27
CA SER A 158 -10.24 7.06 -18.79
C SER A 158 -9.55 7.90 -17.71
N CYS A 159 -9.85 7.63 -16.44
CA CYS A 159 -9.28 8.29 -15.28
C CYS A 159 -7.98 7.63 -14.77
N ALA A 160 -7.53 6.56 -15.40
CA ALA A 160 -6.32 5.83 -14.99
C ALA A 160 -5.05 6.71 -15.01
N LEU A 161 -4.19 6.55 -14.01
CA LEU A 161 -2.84 7.13 -13.97
C LEU A 161 -1.77 6.17 -14.48
N TRP A 162 -2.07 4.87 -14.47
CA TRP A 162 -1.14 3.80 -14.75
C TRP A 162 -1.69 2.91 -15.86
N ASP A 163 -0.79 2.21 -16.54
CA ASP A 163 -1.16 1.14 -17.45
C ASP A 163 -1.75 -0.05 -16.67
N LYS A 164 -2.27 -1.04 -17.39
CA LYS A 164 -2.85 -2.25 -16.82
C LYS A 164 -1.92 -2.93 -15.81
N SER A 165 -2.47 -3.33 -14.66
CA SER A 165 -1.78 -4.15 -13.68
C SER A 165 -2.10 -5.63 -13.89
N ALA A 166 -1.08 -6.50 -13.86
CA ALA A 166 -1.24 -7.95 -13.85
C ALA A 166 -1.58 -8.50 -12.46
N VAL A 167 -1.31 -7.70 -11.42
CA VAL A 167 -1.66 -8.04 -10.04
C VAL A 167 -2.75 -7.10 -9.61
N VAL A 168 -3.95 -7.62 -9.38
CA VAL A 168 -5.09 -6.83 -8.93
C VAL A 168 -6.07 -7.69 -8.13
N ILE A 169 -6.62 -7.13 -7.07
CA ILE A 169 -7.66 -7.75 -6.25
C ILE A 169 -8.58 -6.66 -5.70
N ASN A 170 -9.87 -6.93 -5.62
CA ASN A 170 -10.81 -6.00 -4.99
C ASN A 170 -10.66 -6.07 -3.45
N PRO A 171 -10.23 -5.00 -2.77
CA PRO A 171 -9.96 -5.01 -1.33
C PRO A 171 -11.23 -5.06 -0.47
N VAL A 172 -12.42 -4.99 -1.05
CA VAL A 172 -13.69 -5.06 -0.31
C VAL A 172 -14.16 -6.51 -0.15
N ASN A 173 -14.10 -7.31 -1.23
CA ASN A 173 -14.52 -8.71 -1.20
C ASN A 173 -13.39 -9.73 -1.39
N TRP A 174 -12.17 -9.26 -1.60
CA TRP A 174 -10.96 -10.06 -1.82
C TRP A 174 -11.07 -11.05 -2.99
N ARG A 175 -11.70 -10.60 -4.08
CA ARG A 175 -11.88 -11.38 -5.30
C ARG A 175 -11.13 -10.74 -6.46
N THR A 176 -10.78 -11.57 -7.44
CA THR A 176 -10.07 -11.17 -8.66
C THR A 176 -10.98 -11.23 -9.90
N ASP A 177 -12.26 -11.44 -9.71
CA ASP A 177 -13.29 -11.42 -10.76
C ASP A 177 -14.13 -10.11 -10.71
N THR A 178 -15.10 -9.99 -11.59
CA THR A 178 -15.98 -8.83 -11.73
C THR A 178 -17.07 -8.72 -10.67
N THR A 179 -17.08 -9.58 -9.64
CA THR A 179 -18.09 -9.56 -8.59
C THR A 179 -18.03 -8.23 -7.83
N SER A 180 -19.13 -7.50 -7.90
CA SER A 180 -19.28 -6.22 -7.18
C SER A 180 -19.35 -6.41 -5.67
N ALA A 181 -18.89 -5.42 -4.93
CA ALA A 181 -18.99 -5.37 -3.48
C ALA A 181 -19.51 -4.01 -3.02
N LEU A 182 -20.30 -4.01 -1.98
CA LEU A 182 -20.78 -2.79 -1.34
C LEU A 182 -19.73 -2.31 -0.33
N LEU A 183 -19.24 -1.09 -0.53
CA LEU A 183 -18.37 -0.40 0.40
C LEU A 183 -19.13 0.70 1.12
N VAL A 184 -19.19 0.63 2.43
CA VAL A 184 -19.76 1.67 3.28
C VAL A 184 -18.63 2.27 4.10
N THR A 185 -18.40 3.58 3.95
CA THR A 185 -17.41 4.29 4.76
C THR A 185 -18.10 4.95 5.93
N GLU A 186 -17.57 4.78 7.13
CA GLU A 186 -18.08 5.44 8.32
C GLU A 186 -17.18 6.61 8.74
N PRO A 187 -17.77 7.71 9.25
CA PRO A 187 -16.98 8.79 9.84
C PRO A 187 -16.07 8.29 10.94
N THR A 188 -14.83 8.78 10.97
CA THR A 188 -13.91 8.51 12.07
C THR A 188 -13.23 9.78 12.54
N PRO A 189 -13.16 10.04 13.87
CA PRO A 189 -12.51 11.23 14.41
C PRO A 189 -11.03 11.39 14.03
N ARG A 190 -10.40 10.32 13.52
CA ARG A 190 -8.99 10.32 13.08
C ARG A 190 -8.80 10.82 11.66
N LEU A 191 -9.89 11.02 10.92
CA LEU A 191 -9.83 11.55 9.55
C LEU A 191 -10.13 13.06 9.55
N PRO A 192 -9.59 13.81 8.58
CA PRO A 192 -9.98 15.20 8.35
C PRO A 192 -11.51 15.33 8.20
N VAL A 193 -12.08 16.47 8.61
CA VAL A 193 -13.53 16.69 8.59
C VAL A 193 -14.16 16.39 7.22
N LYS A 194 -13.47 16.71 6.13
CA LYS A 194 -13.91 16.39 4.76
C LYS A 194 -14.06 14.89 4.47
N GLU A 195 -13.43 14.04 5.25
CA GLU A 195 -13.36 12.59 5.09
C GLU A 195 -14.27 11.86 6.07
N GLN A 196 -15.02 12.60 6.86
CA GLN A 196 -15.95 12.06 7.86
C GLN A 196 -17.38 11.87 7.31
N GLN A 197 -17.52 11.85 5.99
CA GLN A 197 -18.83 11.55 5.38
C GLN A 197 -19.07 10.04 5.37
N LYS A 198 -20.31 9.66 5.61
CA LYS A 198 -20.77 8.31 5.34
C LYS A 198 -21.14 8.22 3.88
N ASP A 199 -20.38 7.46 3.13
CA ASP A 199 -20.64 7.16 1.72
C ASP A 199 -20.97 5.69 1.54
N THR A 200 -21.84 5.40 0.58
CA THR A 200 -22.15 4.04 0.14
C THR A 200 -21.79 3.93 -1.33
N MET A 201 -20.85 3.06 -1.63
CA MET A 201 -20.27 2.89 -2.96
C MET A 201 -20.37 1.43 -3.39
N VAL A 202 -20.41 1.21 -4.71
CA VAL A 202 -20.24 -0.11 -5.30
C VAL A 202 -18.85 -0.18 -5.91
N VAL A 203 -18.07 -1.18 -5.52
CA VAL A 203 -16.71 -1.41 -6.00
C VAL A 203 -16.66 -2.72 -6.77
N HIS A 204 -16.21 -2.67 -8.01
CA HIS A 204 -16.00 -3.87 -8.83
C HIS A 204 -14.69 -3.79 -9.60
N LEU A 205 -14.12 -4.95 -9.90
CA LEU A 205 -12.92 -5.05 -10.70
C LEU A 205 -13.30 -5.08 -12.18
N ASP A 206 -12.72 -4.19 -12.98
CA ASP A 206 -12.68 -4.32 -14.42
C ASP A 206 -11.42 -5.12 -14.82
N VAL A 207 -11.64 -6.36 -15.22
CA VAL A 207 -10.55 -7.32 -15.54
C VAL A 207 -9.79 -6.90 -16.80
N GLU A 208 -10.45 -6.18 -17.71
CA GLU A 208 -9.82 -5.73 -18.95
C GLU A 208 -8.75 -4.68 -18.69
N SER A 209 -9.06 -3.66 -17.91
CA SER A 209 -8.13 -2.59 -17.55
C SER A 209 -7.27 -2.91 -16.32
N GLY A 210 -7.67 -3.87 -15.48
CA GLY A 210 -7.01 -4.15 -14.20
C GLY A 210 -7.19 -3.05 -13.17
N LEU A 211 -8.34 -2.37 -13.18
CA LEU A 211 -8.68 -1.24 -12.30
C LEU A 211 -9.89 -1.57 -11.44
N LEU A 212 -10.00 -0.94 -10.28
CA LEU A 212 -11.23 -0.93 -9.48
C LEU A 212 -12.09 0.27 -9.88
N PHE A 213 -13.30 0.00 -10.37
CA PHE A 213 -14.29 1.02 -10.59
C PHE A 213 -15.09 1.24 -9.30
N VAL A 214 -15.24 2.51 -8.93
CA VAL A 214 -15.93 2.94 -7.71
C VAL A 214 -17.11 3.82 -8.08
N ASP A 215 -18.30 3.24 -8.02
CA ASP A 215 -19.54 3.92 -8.32
C ASP A 215 -20.15 4.54 -7.04
N GLY A 216 -20.68 5.74 -7.16
CA GLY A 216 -21.34 6.43 -6.05
C GLY A 216 -20.40 7.23 -5.13
N TYR A 217 -19.11 7.33 -5.44
CA TYR A 217 -18.20 8.17 -4.67
C TYR A 217 -18.35 9.64 -5.04
N SER A 218 -18.73 10.46 -4.07
CA SER A 218 -19.06 11.88 -4.25
C SER A 218 -17.89 12.84 -4.15
N ALA A 219 -16.73 12.39 -3.64
CA ALA A 219 -15.58 13.28 -3.46
C ALA A 219 -14.87 13.59 -4.78
N THR A 220 -14.92 14.84 -5.19
CA THR A 220 -14.28 15.35 -6.40
C THR A 220 -12.97 16.10 -6.11
N ASP A 221 -12.63 16.33 -4.84
CA ASP A 221 -11.65 17.33 -4.40
C ASP A 221 -10.21 16.80 -4.24
N TYR A 222 -9.94 15.55 -4.64
CA TYR A 222 -8.68 14.88 -4.28
C TYR A 222 -7.78 14.57 -5.47
N VAL A 223 -7.83 15.43 -6.47
CA VAL A 223 -6.94 15.31 -7.63
C VAL A 223 -5.51 15.64 -7.20
N LEU A 224 -4.59 14.69 -7.43
CA LEU A 224 -3.18 14.95 -7.18
C LEU A 224 -2.67 16.08 -8.06
N PRO A 225 -2.00 17.09 -7.50
CA PRO A 225 -1.38 18.14 -8.32
C PRO A 225 -0.40 17.55 -9.34
N LEU A 226 -0.35 18.13 -10.53
CA LEU A 226 0.58 17.83 -11.64
C LEU A 226 0.32 16.52 -12.39
N ILE A 227 -0.12 15.46 -11.74
CA ILE A 227 -0.26 14.13 -12.35
C ILE A 227 -1.67 13.55 -12.24
N GLY A 228 -2.49 14.06 -11.33
CA GLY A 228 -3.83 13.53 -11.09
C GLY A 228 -4.84 13.92 -12.16
N ARG A 229 -5.92 13.13 -12.24
CA ARG A 229 -7.08 13.37 -13.09
C ARG A 229 -8.34 13.29 -12.23
N GLU A 230 -9.36 14.08 -12.60
CA GLU A 230 -10.68 13.93 -11.98
C GLU A 230 -11.21 12.51 -12.19
N GLY A 231 -11.82 11.94 -11.18
CA GLY A 231 -12.28 10.54 -11.20
C GLY A 231 -11.18 9.51 -10.94
N ASN A 232 -9.93 9.94 -10.71
CA ASN A 232 -8.89 9.06 -10.17
C ASN A 232 -8.84 9.21 -8.65
N TYR A 233 -8.99 8.11 -7.93
CA TYR A 233 -9.08 8.11 -6.46
C TYR A 233 -7.77 7.73 -5.77
N HIS A 234 -6.66 7.81 -6.47
CA HIS A 234 -5.35 7.40 -5.97
C HIS A 234 -5.02 7.95 -4.57
N SER A 235 -5.24 9.25 -4.34
CA SER A 235 -4.96 9.86 -3.03
C SER A 235 -5.85 9.32 -1.89
N ARG A 236 -6.89 8.54 -2.21
CA ARG A 236 -7.91 8.05 -1.28
C ARG A 236 -7.82 6.55 -1.01
N GLU A 237 -7.01 5.82 -1.72
CA GLU A 237 -7.03 4.35 -1.74
C GLU A 237 -6.77 3.69 -0.39
N ILE A 238 -5.94 4.27 0.47
CA ILE A 238 -5.77 3.76 1.84
C ILE A 238 -7.00 4.08 2.70
N TRP A 239 -7.54 5.29 2.57
CA TRP A 239 -8.62 5.81 3.41
C TRP A 239 -9.97 5.17 3.08
N LEU A 240 -10.25 4.96 1.79
CA LEU A 240 -11.46 4.30 1.33
C LEU A 240 -11.57 2.88 1.87
N TYR A 241 -10.48 2.13 1.81
CA TYR A 241 -10.46 0.70 2.16
C TYR A 241 -9.85 0.40 3.52
N ARG A 242 -9.66 1.39 4.39
CA ARG A 242 -8.93 1.28 5.66
C ARG A 242 -9.38 0.13 6.56
N ASP A 243 -10.70 -0.06 6.70
CA ASP A 243 -11.23 -1.09 7.57
C ASP A 243 -11.03 -2.49 6.96
N ALA A 244 -11.33 -2.62 5.67
CA ALA A 244 -11.08 -3.85 4.91
C ALA A 244 -9.59 -4.22 4.89
N LEU A 245 -8.69 -3.25 4.73
CA LEU A 245 -7.24 -3.47 4.80
C LEU A 245 -6.80 -3.93 6.19
N ARG A 246 -7.26 -3.27 7.26
CA ARG A 246 -6.93 -3.64 8.64
C ARG A 246 -7.38 -5.06 8.96
N GLU A 247 -8.63 -5.38 8.64
CA GLU A 247 -9.20 -6.71 8.87
C GLU A 247 -8.46 -7.79 8.08
N ASN A 248 -8.13 -7.51 6.83
CA ASN A 248 -7.39 -8.45 6.00
C ASN A 248 -5.95 -8.66 6.46
N MET A 249 -5.24 -7.60 6.87
CA MET A 249 -3.90 -7.73 7.44
C MET A 249 -3.92 -8.60 8.69
N ALA A 250 -4.91 -8.41 9.57
CA ALA A 250 -5.09 -9.24 10.76
C ALA A 250 -5.42 -10.70 10.42
N LEU A 251 -6.33 -10.92 9.45
CA LEU A 251 -6.67 -12.28 8.98
C LEU A 251 -5.44 -13.01 8.44
N ARG A 252 -4.71 -12.40 7.50
CA ARG A 252 -3.52 -13.01 6.90
C ARG A 252 -2.44 -13.31 7.94
N ALA A 253 -2.24 -12.40 8.92
CA ALA A 253 -1.30 -12.61 10.01
C ALA A 253 -1.71 -13.79 10.89
N ALA A 254 -2.99 -13.92 11.23
CA ALA A 254 -3.52 -15.02 12.02
C ALA A 254 -3.38 -16.38 11.30
N GLU A 255 -3.72 -16.42 10.00
CA GLU A 255 -3.56 -17.63 9.19
C GLU A 255 -2.09 -18.04 9.04
N PHE A 256 -1.20 -17.08 8.84
CA PHE A 256 0.23 -17.32 8.75
C PHE A 256 0.81 -17.93 10.05
N LEU A 257 0.34 -17.47 11.20
CA LEU A 257 0.78 -18.00 12.51
C LEU A 257 0.20 -19.39 12.82
N ARG A 258 -0.99 -19.70 12.29
CA ARG A 258 -1.58 -21.05 12.43
C ARG A 258 -0.88 -22.13 11.59
N GLY A 259 -0.30 -21.74 10.48
CA GLY A 259 0.40 -22.63 9.56
C GLY A 259 1.86 -22.95 9.96
N ARG A 260 2.33 -22.39 11.08
CA ARG A 260 3.66 -22.64 11.65
C ARG A 260 3.61 -23.47 12.91
#